data_b73c2347ddc8fdfb00bfae7e5ff713e8
#
_entry.id   b73c2347ddc8fdfb00bfae7e5ff713e8
#
_cell.length_a   1.000
_cell.length_b   1.000
_cell.length_c   1.000
_cell.angle_alpha   90.00
_cell.angle_beta   90.00
_cell.angle_gamma   90.00
#
_symmetry.space_group_name_H-M   'P 1'
#
loop_
_entity.id
_entity.type
_entity.pdbx_description
1 polymer ?
#
loop_
_entity_poly.entity_id
_entity_poly.type
_entity_poly.pdbx_seq_one_letter_code
_entity_poly.pdbx_strand_id
1 'polypeptide(L)'
;GEAVYDSRAIVQYLNRASGGRLFSRSFAKRTEAERLEALADGIADCALAHVYERRSRPEAVVHQPWLDKQWTKILRGLDHLNASPPSLGKKLTAGHIALRSTLAYLDLRHGRDETFLETYRRLGAEPFNVKGLLGDKVLQFF
;
A
#
# COMPACT_ATOMS: atom_id res chain seq x y z
N GLY A 1 3.74 -23.78 -20.09
CA GLY A 1 3.78 -22.34 -20.35
C GLY A 1 4.87 -21.68 -19.53
N GLU A 2 5.36 -20.55 -19.93
CA GLU A 2 6.37 -19.77 -19.20
C GLU A 2 5.72 -19.07 -18.01
N ALA A 3 6.38 -19.12 -16.83
CA ALA A 3 5.88 -18.47 -15.62
C ALA A 3 6.21 -16.97 -15.64
N VAL A 4 5.23 -16.14 -15.25
CA VAL A 4 5.41 -14.69 -15.08
C VAL A 4 5.32 -14.33 -13.60
N TYR A 5 6.31 -13.63 -13.06
CA TYR A 5 6.42 -13.13 -11.69
C TYR A 5 7.32 -11.87 -11.70
N ASP A 6 7.19 -10.87 -10.78
CA ASP A 6 6.21 -10.82 -9.67
C ASP A 6 4.88 -10.10 -10.07
N SER A 7 4.15 -9.61 -9.08
CA SER A 7 2.85 -8.92 -9.25
C SER A 7 2.88 -7.79 -10.27
N ARG A 8 3.96 -6.99 -10.32
CA ARG A 8 4.12 -5.90 -11.30
C ARG A 8 4.20 -6.41 -12.72
N ALA A 9 5.00 -7.46 -12.95
CA ALA A 9 5.12 -8.06 -14.29
C ALA A 9 3.80 -8.74 -14.70
N ILE A 10 3.13 -9.41 -13.76
CA ILE A 10 1.81 -10.04 -13.99
C ILE A 10 0.77 -8.98 -14.36
N VAL A 11 0.67 -7.89 -13.61
CA VAL A 11 -0.28 -6.80 -13.90
C VAL A 11 0.02 -6.16 -15.25
N GLN A 12 1.26 -5.94 -15.60
CA GLN A 12 1.63 -5.40 -16.91
C GLN A 12 1.31 -6.38 -18.05
N TYR A 13 1.56 -7.68 -17.85
CA TYR A 13 1.21 -8.71 -18.81
C TYR A 13 -0.31 -8.76 -19.05
N LEU A 14 -1.09 -8.84 -17.97
CA LEU A 14 -2.56 -8.87 -18.03
C LEU A 14 -3.13 -7.59 -18.65
N ASN A 15 -2.54 -6.43 -18.32
CA ASN A 15 -2.94 -5.16 -18.93
C ASN A 15 -2.72 -5.15 -20.45
N ARG A 16 -1.60 -5.68 -20.95
CA ARG A 16 -1.36 -5.80 -22.39
C ARG A 16 -2.33 -6.77 -23.04
N ALA A 17 -2.53 -7.93 -22.43
CA ALA A 17 -3.43 -8.98 -22.94
C ALA A 17 -4.91 -8.51 -22.99
N SER A 18 -5.32 -7.62 -22.07
CA SER A 18 -6.71 -7.10 -21.97
C SER A 18 -6.95 -5.78 -22.71
N GLY A 19 -6.01 -5.31 -23.53
CA GLY A 19 -6.17 -4.08 -24.30
C GLY A 19 -5.71 -2.79 -23.63
N GLY A 20 -4.95 -2.86 -22.53
CA GLY A 20 -4.17 -1.73 -22.03
C GLY A 20 -4.96 -0.64 -21.32
N ARG A 21 -5.79 -0.98 -20.33
CA ARG A 21 -6.67 -0.02 -19.64
C ARG A 21 -6.09 0.55 -18.34
N LEU A 22 -5.16 -0.17 -17.68
CA LEU A 22 -4.63 0.18 -16.37
C LEU A 22 -3.48 1.19 -16.40
N PHE A 23 -2.79 1.30 -17.52
CA PHE A 23 -1.72 2.27 -17.74
C PHE A 23 -2.06 3.21 -18.87
N SER A 24 -1.90 4.51 -18.64
CA SER A 24 -2.14 5.55 -19.65
C SER A 24 -1.11 5.47 -20.76
N ARG A 25 -1.49 5.89 -21.98
CA ARG A 25 -0.55 6.14 -23.08
C ARG A 25 0.24 7.45 -22.88
N SER A 26 -0.28 8.39 -22.08
CA SER A 26 0.43 9.61 -21.72
C SER A 26 1.56 9.28 -20.75
N PHE A 27 2.77 9.71 -21.07
CA PHE A 27 3.97 9.49 -20.26
C PHE A 27 3.76 9.97 -18.81
N ALA A 28 3.31 11.22 -18.62
CA ALA A 28 3.11 11.81 -17.30
C ALA A 28 2.10 11.00 -16.45
N LYS A 29 0.94 10.66 -17.02
CA LYS A 29 -0.10 9.89 -16.32
C LYS A 29 0.34 8.45 -16.04
N ARG A 30 1.15 7.87 -16.91
CA ARG A 30 1.72 6.55 -16.69
C ARG A 30 2.73 6.57 -15.55
N THR A 31 3.64 7.53 -15.55
CA THR A 31 4.63 7.71 -14.48
C THR A 31 3.96 7.96 -13.12
N GLU A 32 2.87 8.72 -13.08
CA GLU A 32 2.07 8.94 -11.88
C GLU A 32 1.51 7.61 -11.33
N ALA A 33 0.92 6.78 -12.19
CA ALA A 33 0.39 5.47 -11.80
C ALA A 33 1.49 4.51 -11.31
N GLU A 34 2.63 4.48 -12.00
CA GLU A 34 3.80 3.65 -11.64
C GLU A 34 4.44 4.11 -10.32
N ARG A 35 4.51 5.42 -10.06
CA ARG A 35 4.99 5.97 -8.78
C ARG A 35 4.06 5.60 -7.63
N LEU A 36 2.74 5.68 -7.84
CA LEU A 36 1.75 5.30 -6.83
C LEU A 36 1.82 3.80 -6.52
N GLU A 37 1.95 2.95 -7.55
CA GLU A 37 2.16 1.51 -7.40
C GLU A 37 3.42 1.23 -6.58
N ALA A 38 4.55 1.86 -6.94
CA ALA A 38 5.81 1.67 -6.23
C ALA A 38 5.77 2.12 -4.76
N LEU A 39 5.04 3.21 -4.46
CA LEU A 39 4.84 3.67 -3.09
C LEU A 39 3.99 2.67 -2.29
N ALA A 40 2.90 2.20 -2.88
CA ALA A 40 2.01 1.22 -2.26
C ALA A 40 2.75 -0.09 -1.95
N ASP A 41 3.51 -0.62 -2.90
CA ASP A 41 4.32 -1.83 -2.72
C ASP A 41 5.36 -1.64 -1.61
N GLY A 42 6.07 -0.50 -1.59
CA GLY A 42 7.05 -0.21 -0.53
C GLY A 42 6.42 -0.16 0.87
N ILE A 43 5.20 0.34 1.00
CA ILE A 43 4.43 0.30 2.26
C ILE A 43 4.05 -1.15 2.60
N ALA A 44 3.56 -1.92 1.63
CA ALA A 44 3.16 -3.32 1.82
C ALA A 44 4.35 -4.20 2.23
N ASP A 45 5.52 -4.02 1.61
CA ASP A 45 6.75 -4.74 1.94
C ASP A 45 7.19 -4.48 3.38
N CYS A 46 7.15 -3.21 3.82
CA CYS A 46 7.47 -2.86 5.20
C CYS A 46 6.46 -3.47 6.19
N ALA A 47 5.17 -3.48 5.86
CA ALA A 47 4.12 -4.05 6.68
C ALA A 47 4.23 -5.59 6.76
N LEU A 48 4.53 -6.24 5.65
CA LEU A 48 4.76 -7.67 5.58
C LEU A 48 5.99 -8.08 6.42
N ALA A 49 7.09 -7.35 6.25
CA ALA A 49 8.30 -7.57 7.02
C ALA A 49 8.05 -7.44 8.53
N HIS A 50 7.25 -6.45 8.95
CA HIS A 50 6.85 -6.26 10.35
C HIS A 50 6.06 -7.47 10.89
N VAL A 51 5.11 -8.00 10.11
CA VAL A 51 4.33 -9.19 10.49
C VAL A 51 5.21 -10.42 10.60
N TYR A 52 6.09 -10.65 9.62
CA TYR A 52 6.92 -11.85 9.59
C TYR A 52 7.98 -11.87 10.69
N GLU A 53 8.54 -10.75 11.07
CA GLU A 53 9.51 -10.68 12.19
C GLU A 53 8.89 -11.24 13.47
N ARG A 54 7.65 -10.85 13.81
CA ARG A 54 6.95 -11.35 14.99
C ARG A 54 6.43 -12.78 14.84
N ARG A 55 6.02 -13.18 13.63
CA ARG A 55 5.43 -14.50 13.38
C ARG A 55 6.47 -15.61 13.30
N SER A 56 7.64 -15.31 12.76
CA SER A 56 8.65 -16.31 12.40
C SER A 56 9.79 -16.42 13.41
N ARG A 57 9.87 -15.49 14.38
CA ARG A 57 10.90 -15.48 15.41
C ARG A 57 10.33 -15.71 16.80
N PRO A 58 11.05 -16.43 17.68
CA PRO A 58 10.77 -16.41 19.11
C PRO A 58 10.81 -14.96 19.64
N GLU A 59 9.91 -14.62 20.56
CA GLU A 59 9.77 -13.24 21.06
C GLU A 59 11.08 -12.67 21.63
N ALA A 60 11.88 -13.51 22.30
CA ALA A 60 13.17 -13.13 22.88
C ALA A 60 14.22 -12.62 21.87
N VAL A 61 14.04 -12.94 20.58
CA VAL A 61 14.97 -12.53 19.50
C VAL A 61 14.32 -11.58 18.47
N VAL A 62 13.10 -11.12 18.73
CA VAL A 62 12.45 -10.08 17.92
C VAL A 62 13.22 -8.78 18.07
N HIS A 63 13.64 -8.19 16.95
CA HIS A 63 14.44 -6.98 16.97
C HIS A 63 13.57 -5.72 16.88
N GLN A 64 13.11 -5.23 18.04
CA GLN A 64 12.18 -4.10 18.14
C GLN A 64 12.67 -2.84 17.39
N PRO A 65 13.95 -2.41 17.45
CA PRO A 65 14.40 -1.23 16.70
C PRO A 65 14.23 -1.37 15.19
N TRP A 66 14.32 -2.59 14.67
CA TRP A 66 14.08 -2.84 13.25
C TRP A 66 12.58 -2.75 12.89
N LEU A 67 11.71 -3.28 13.77
CA LEU A 67 10.26 -3.14 13.62
C LEU A 67 9.85 -1.67 13.63
N ASP A 68 10.35 -0.88 14.58
CA ASP A 68 10.09 0.56 14.66
C ASP A 68 10.54 1.30 13.39
N LYS A 69 11.66 0.89 12.82
CA LYS A 69 12.15 1.44 11.55
C LYS A 69 11.24 1.09 10.37
N GLN A 70 10.75 -0.15 10.26
CA GLN A 70 9.78 -0.52 9.22
C GLN A 70 8.48 0.27 9.40
N TRP A 71 8.02 0.40 10.64
CA TRP A 71 6.84 1.16 10.97
C TRP A 71 6.93 2.63 10.59
N THR A 72 8.04 3.28 10.92
CA THR A 72 8.32 4.67 10.51
C THR A 72 8.24 4.86 9.00
N LYS A 73 8.70 3.88 8.20
CA LYS A 73 8.59 3.96 6.75
C LYS A 73 7.13 3.89 6.28
N ILE A 74 6.31 3.02 6.89
CA ILE A 74 4.87 2.92 6.60
C ILE A 74 4.21 4.26 6.86
N LEU A 75 4.41 4.84 8.06
CA LEU A 75 3.82 6.13 8.43
C LEU A 75 4.21 7.24 7.48
N ARG A 76 5.49 7.36 7.13
CA ARG A 76 5.95 8.37 6.15
C ARG A 76 5.30 8.22 4.79
N GLY A 77 5.06 6.97 4.34
CA GLY A 77 4.34 6.71 3.10
C GLY A 77 2.87 7.14 3.19
N LEU A 78 2.20 6.85 4.31
CA LEU A 78 0.82 7.26 4.57
C LEU A 78 0.69 8.78 4.70
N ASP A 79 1.62 9.45 5.40
CA ASP A 79 1.66 10.90 5.52
C ASP A 79 1.82 11.59 4.16
N HIS A 80 2.68 11.02 3.29
CA HIS A 80 2.82 11.52 1.93
C HIS A 80 1.50 11.41 1.13
N LEU A 81 0.78 10.29 1.28
CA LEU A 81 -0.52 10.10 0.64
C LEU A 81 -1.59 11.04 1.22
N ASN A 82 -1.57 11.31 2.52
CA ASN A 82 -2.48 12.27 3.17
C ASN A 82 -2.21 13.71 2.72
N ALA A 83 -0.94 14.10 2.62
CA ALA A 83 -0.56 15.43 2.18
C ALA A 83 -0.87 15.68 0.70
N SER A 84 -0.84 14.63 -0.13
CA SER A 84 -1.10 14.71 -1.57
C SER A 84 -1.88 13.48 -2.03
N PRO A 85 -3.19 13.42 -1.75
CA PRO A 85 -4.02 12.29 -2.12
C PRO A 85 -4.04 12.06 -3.64
N PRO A 86 -3.93 10.80 -4.09
CA PRO A 86 -3.96 10.51 -5.51
C PRO A 86 -5.32 10.89 -6.11
N SER A 87 -5.30 11.54 -7.26
CA SER A 87 -6.52 11.91 -7.97
C SER A 87 -7.23 10.68 -8.51
N LEU A 88 -8.44 10.45 -8.04
CA LEU A 88 -9.35 9.44 -8.60
C LEU A 88 -9.97 9.97 -9.89
N GLY A 89 -9.24 9.88 -10.99
CA GLY A 89 -9.77 10.21 -12.30
C GLY A 89 -10.95 9.31 -12.69
N LYS A 90 -11.47 9.49 -13.92
CA LYS A 90 -12.59 8.67 -14.44
C LYS A 90 -12.23 7.18 -14.62
N LYS A 91 -10.95 6.80 -14.52
CA LYS A 91 -10.46 5.43 -14.73
C LYS A 91 -9.49 5.06 -13.63
N LEU A 92 -9.67 3.86 -13.07
CA LEU A 92 -8.69 3.27 -12.16
C LEU A 92 -7.41 2.93 -12.92
N THR A 93 -6.27 3.09 -12.22
CA THR A 93 -4.94 2.71 -12.71
C THR A 93 -4.40 1.56 -11.85
N ALA A 94 -3.32 0.92 -12.32
CA ALA A 94 -2.59 -0.10 -11.52
C ALA A 94 -2.17 0.46 -10.15
N GLY A 95 -1.73 1.71 -10.09
CA GLY A 95 -1.37 2.37 -8.82
C GLY A 95 -2.53 2.49 -7.84
N HIS A 96 -3.75 2.76 -8.32
CA HIS A 96 -4.93 2.80 -7.44
C HIS A 96 -5.28 1.42 -6.88
N ILE A 97 -5.15 0.37 -7.70
CA ILE A 97 -5.39 -1.01 -7.27
C ILE A 97 -4.36 -1.43 -6.22
N ALA A 98 -3.07 -1.17 -6.48
CA ALA A 98 -2.00 -1.45 -5.54
C ALA A 98 -2.21 -0.74 -4.19
N LEU A 99 -2.51 0.57 -4.23
CA LEU A 99 -2.80 1.35 -3.03
C LEU A 99 -3.98 0.76 -2.25
N ARG A 100 -5.09 0.45 -2.93
CA ARG A 100 -6.26 -0.13 -2.25
C ARG A 100 -5.94 -1.46 -1.58
N SER A 101 -5.19 -2.32 -2.26
CA SER A 101 -4.78 -3.62 -1.72
C SER A 101 -3.86 -3.46 -0.50
N THR A 102 -2.91 -2.52 -0.56
CA THR A 102 -2.00 -2.22 0.55
C THR A 102 -2.75 -1.67 1.76
N LEU A 103 -3.68 -0.72 1.57
CA LEU A 103 -4.49 -0.18 2.66
C LEU A 103 -5.38 -1.23 3.30
N ALA A 104 -5.99 -2.11 2.48
CA ALA A 104 -6.78 -3.23 3.00
C ALA A 104 -5.91 -4.24 3.78
N TYR A 105 -4.67 -4.48 3.33
CA TYR A 105 -3.72 -5.32 4.05
C TYR A 105 -3.32 -4.71 5.41
N LEU A 106 -3.04 -3.42 5.45
CA LEU A 106 -2.75 -2.70 6.69
C LEU A 106 -3.92 -2.78 7.68
N ASP A 107 -5.14 -2.53 7.20
CA ASP A 107 -6.34 -2.63 8.04
C ASP A 107 -6.55 -4.05 8.59
N LEU A 108 -6.38 -5.06 7.73
CA LEU A 108 -6.52 -6.48 8.11
C LEU A 108 -5.49 -6.91 9.17
N ARG A 109 -4.24 -6.47 9.04
CA ARG A 109 -3.10 -6.96 9.85
C ARG A 109 -2.77 -6.10 11.05
N HIS A 110 -3.03 -4.80 10.95
CA HIS A 110 -2.63 -3.80 11.94
C HIS A 110 -3.80 -2.98 12.49
N GLY A 111 -4.94 -2.93 11.80
CA GLY A 111 -6.08 -2.10 12.20
C GLY A 111 -6.77 -2.53 13.50
N ARG A 112 -6.48 -3.73 14.02
CA ARG A 112 -6.99 -4.25 15.29
C ARG A 112 -5.92 -4.43 16.36
N ASP A 113 -4.68 -4.14 16.04
CA ASP A 113 -3.57 -4.24 16.98
C ASP A 113 -3.52 -2.96 17.80
N GLU A 114 -3.79 -3.06 19.11
CA GLU A 114 -3.70 -1.91 20.02
C GLU A 114 -2.29 -1.29 19.99
N THR A 115 -1.27 -2.12 19.82
CA THR A 115 0.12 -1.66 19.66
C THR A 115 0.28 -0.79 18.42
N PHE A 116 -0.45 -1.10 17.34
CA PHE A 116 -0.52 -0.27 16.13
C PHE A 116 -1.14 1.08 16.43
N LEU A 117 -2.32 1.08 17.04
CA LEU A 117 -3.05 2.31 17.39
C LEU A 117 -2.28 3.14 18.41
N GLU A 118 -1.64 2.51 19.38
CA GLU A 118 -0.84 3.18 20.40
C GLU A 118 0.45 3.78 19.80
N THR A 119 1.15 3.05 18.93
CA THR A 119 2.30 3.57 18.18
C THR A 119 1.90 4.72 17.28
N TYR A 120 0.75 4.61 16.62
CA TYR A 120 0.18 5.64 15.77
C TYR A 120 -0.12 6.92 16.56
N ARG A 121 -0.78 6.80 17.74
CA ARG A 121 -1.04 7.93 18.65
C ARG A 121 0.25 8.52 19.22
N ARG A 122 1.21 7.69 19.63
CA ARG A 122 2.51 8.13 20.17
C ARG A 122 3.32 8.94 19.16
N LEU A 123 3.19 8.66 17.88
CA LEU A 123 3.82 9.42 16.79
C LEU A 123 3.03 10.67 16.38
N GLY A 124 1.93 10.98 17.10
CA GLY A 124 1.10 12.15 16.84
C GLY A 124 0.25 12.05 15.58
N ALA A 125 0.09 10.84 15.04
CA ALA A 125 -0.75 10.60 13.87
C ALA A 125 -2.17 10.20 14.29
N GLU A 126 -3.16 10.67 13.58
CA GLU A 126 -4.55 10.22 13.72
C GLU A 126 -4.72 8.83 13.08
N PRO A 127 -5.62 7.97 13.60
CA PRO A 127 -5.92 6.69 12.98
C PRO A 127 -6.28 6.87 11.52
N PHE A 128 -5.56 6.18 10.65
CA PHE A 128 -5.72 6.31 9.22
C PHE A 128 -7.12 5.89 8.76
N ASN A 129 -7.91 6.86 8.33
CA ASN A 129 -9.24 6.60 7.81
C ASN A 129 -9.17 6.30 6.30
N VAL A 130 -9.06 5.01 5.97
CA VAL A 130 -9.06 4.54 4.57
C VAL A 130 -10.28 5.04 3.80
N LYS A 131 -11.44 5.16 4.45
CA LYS A 131 -12.65 5.72 3.85
C LYS A 131 -12.47 7.20 3.51
N GLY A 132 -11.84 7.97 4.39
CA GLY A 132 -11.56 9.39 4.16
C GLY A 132 -10.58 9.63 3.02
N LEU A 133 -9.53 8.80 2.88
CA LEU A 133 -8.52 8.95 1.84
C LEU A 133 -9.05 8.63 0.44
N LEU A 134 -9.87 7.60 0.32
CA LEU A 134 -10.36 7.13 -0.97
C LEU A 134 -11.76 7.69 -1.32
N GLY A 135 -12.43 8.31 -0.34
CA GLY A 135 -13.82 8.75 -0.47
C GLY A 135 -14.81 7.58 -0.65
N ASP A 136 -16.08 7.84 -0.36
CA ASP A 136 -17.14 6.82 -0.48
C ASP A 136 -17.31 6.28 -1.91
N LYS A 137 -16.91 7.06 -2.91
CA LYS A 137 -17.02 6.68 -4.33
C LYS A 137 -16.11 5.53 -4.73
N VAL A 138 -14.96 5.32 -4.07
CA VAL A 138 -14.05 4.20 -4.40
C VAL A 138 -14.51 2.90 -3.78
N LEU A 139 -15.14 2.97 -2.60
CA LEU A 139 -15.70 1.78 -1.94
C LEU A 139 -16.92 1.21 -2.68
N GLN A 140 -17.55 1.97 -3.58
CA GLN A 140 -18.66 1.50 -4.41
C GLN A 140 -18.21 0.69 -5.64
N PHE A 141 -16.93 0.69 -5.97
CA PHE A 141 -16.38 -0.04 -7.13
C PHE A 141 -15.73 -1.39 -6.74
N PHE A 142 -15.75 -1.76 -5.47
CA PHE A 142 -15.26 -3.02 -4.93
C PHE A 142 -16.28 -3.67 -3.96
#